data_3b320ad3cf22c545c62976f70d13c135
#
_entry.id   3b320ad3cf22c545c62976f70d13c135
#
_cell.length_a   1.000
_cell.length_b   1.000
_cell.length_c   1.000
_cell.angle_alpha   90.00
_cell.angle_beta   90.00
_cell.angle_gamma   90.00
#
_symmetry.space_group_name_H-M   'P 1'
#
loop_
_entity.id
_entity.type
_entity.pdbx_description
1 polymer ?
#
loop_
_entity_poly.entity_id
_entity_poly.type
_entity_poly.pdbx_seq_one_letter_code
_entity_poly.pdbx_strand_id
1 'polypeptide(L)'
;MKRLGLVILLFAVISCERLGENPVNGSVYLRLDLLNRDKELRGIPSYKTYLYSRPGVDYNPQQGERIGLGGLLVVHTPLAEYRAFDLACPNEQIPNRNTIVEVDANMLNAVCPRCGTKYQILDGSGIALESKKYGLRSYRISVSGNSGIVSN
;
A
#
# COMPACT_ATOMS: atom_id res chain seq x y z
N MET A 1 -60.90 30.83 -12.36
CA MET A 1 -59.62 30.47 -13.02
C MET A 1 -58.62 30.12 -11.94
N LYS A 2 -58.40 28.81 -11.71
CA LYS A 2 -57.46 28.29 -10.68
C LYS A 2 -56.12 28.09 -11.33
N ARG A 3 -55.08 28.80 -10.90
CA ARG A 3 -53.72 28.63 -11.34
C ARG A 3 -53.10 27.46 -10.52
N LEU A 4 -52.91 26.35 -11.17
CA LEU A 4 -52.26 25.19 -10.62
C LEU A 4 -50.73 25.43 -10.67
N GLY A 5 -50.11 25.72 -9.52
CA GLY A 5 -48.67 25.87 -9.41
C GLY A 5 -48.01 24.51 -9.41
N LEU A 6 -47.30 24.20 -10.49
CA LEU A 6 -46.46 23.00 -10.59
C LEU A 6 -45.18 23.20 -9.80
N VAL A 7 -45.10 22.62 -8.61
CA VAL A 7 -43.84 22.57 -7.82
C VAL A 7 -43.01 21.44 -8.36
N ILE A 8 -41.99 21.75 -9.15
CA ILE A 8 -40.99 20.80 -9.59
C ILE A 8 -40.01 20.62 -8.43
N LEU A 9 -40.14 19.50 -7.71
CA LEU A 9 -39.22 19.09 -6.67
C LEU A 9 -37.96 18.54 -7.38
N LEU A 10 -36.91 19.36 -7.45
CA LEU A 10 -35.61 18.93 -7.98
C LEU A 10 -34.94 18.01 -6.96
N PHE A 11 -35.08 16.72 -7.14
CA PHE A 11 -34.26 15.74 -6.42
C PHE A 11 -32.80 15.81 -6.93
N ALA A 12 -31.96 16.54 -6.22
CA ALA A 12 -30.53 16.44 -6.38
C ALA A 12 -30.12 15.04 -5.87
N VAL A 13 -29.98 14.10 -6.77
CA VAL A 13 -29.30 12.83 -6.51
C VAL A 13 -27.83 13.14 -6.27
N ILE A 14 -27.46 13.29 -5.00
CA ILE A 14 -26.06 13.30 -4.58
C ILE A 14 -25.57 11.88 -4.83
N SER A 15 -25.01 11.66 -6.01
CA SER A 15 -24.26 10.45 -6.32
C SER A 15 -23.00 10.47 -5.46
N CYS A 16 -23.06 9.81 -4.31
CA CYS A 16 -21.88 9.49 -3.56
C CYS A 16 -21.12 8.43 -4.37
N GLU A 17 -20.17 8.85 -5.19
CA GLU A 17 -19.24 7.91 -5.81
C GLU A 17 -18.54 7.16 -4.67
N ARG A 18 -18.93 5.90 -4.47
CA ARG A 18 -18.17 5.00 -3.61
C ARG A 18 -16.79 4.92 -4.24
N LEU A 19 -15.79 5.44 -3.54
CA LEU A 19 -14.40 5.17 -3.87
C LEU A 19 -14.29 3.65 -4.01
N GLY A 20 -14.08 3.19 -5.23
CA GLY A 20 -14.04 1.77 -5.53
C GLY A 20 -13.00 1.08 -4.65
N GLU A 21 -13.24 -0.16 -4.30
CA GLU A 21 -12.30 -0.96 -3.53
C GLU A 21 -10.94 -1.00 -4.23
N ASN A 22 -9.84 -0.95 -3.45
CA ASN A 22 -8.49 -1.00 -4.00
C ASN A 22 -8.33 -2.28 -4.84
N PRO A 23 -7.97 -2.19 -6.12
CA PRO A 23 -7.92 -3.35 -7.02
C PRO A 23 -6.79 -4.32 -6.72
N VAL A 24 -5.82 -3.94 -5.88
CA VAL A 24 -4.74 -4.82 -5.45
C VAL A 24 -5.28 -5.78 -4.40
N ASN A 25 -5.33 -7.06 -4.74
CA ASN A 25 -5.79 -8.11 -3.86
C ASN A 25 -4.71 -9.19 -3.73
N GLY A 26 -3.97 -9.14 -2.62
CA GLY A 26 -2.90 -10.07 -2.30
C GLY A 26 -3.03 -10.60 -0.87
N SER A 27 -2.63 -11.85 -0.67
CA SER A 27 -2.54 -12.44 0.67
C SER A 27 -1.18 -12.12 1.27
N VAL A 28 -1.17 -11.61 2.50
CA VAL A 28 0.06 -11.30 3.24
C VAL A 28 0.09 -12.03 4.57
N TYR A 29 1.18 -12.69 4.83
CA TYR A 29 1.61 -13.18 6.12
C TYR A 29 3.14 -13.23 6.13
N LEU A 30 3.76 -12.29 6.82
CA LEU A 30 5.22 -12.19 6.90
C LEU A 30 5.62 -11.97 8.35
N ARG A 31 6.55 -12.78 8.83
CA ARG A 31 7.18 -12.58 10.14
C ARG A 31 8.42 -11.72 9.97
N LEU A 32 8.55 -10.68 10.77
CA LEU A 32 9.72 -9.81 10.81
C LEU A 32 10.69 -10.29 11.89
N ASP A 33 11.97 -10.31 11.56
CA ASP A 33 13.08 -10.57 12.49
C ASP A 33 14.04 -9.38 12.44
N LEU A 34 13.81 -8.43 13.35
CA LEU A 34 14.56 -7.19 13.42
C LEU A 34 15.99 -7.37 13.98
N LEU A 35 16.34 -8.54 14.46
CA LEU A 35 17.72 -8.83 14.89
C LEU A 35 18.61 -9.29 13.73
N ASN A 36 18.02 -10.04 12.78
CA ASN A 36 18.78 -10.69 11.72
C ASN A 36 18.31 -10.24 10.33
N ARG A 37 17.28 -10.91 9.79
CA ARG A 37 16.82 -10.73 8.40
C ARG A 37 16.39 -9.29 8.08
N ASP A 38 15.77 -8.63 9.03
CA ASP A 38 15.10 -7.34 8.83
C ASP A 38 15.75 -6.21 9.66
N LYS A 39 17.03 -6.36 10.01
CA LYS A 39 17.78 -5.44 10.87
C LYS A 39 17.81 -3.99 10.37
N GLU A 40 17.74 -3.79 9.05
CA GLU A 40 17.67 -2.47 8.43
C GLU A 40 16.43 -1.67 8.85
N LEU A 41 15.32 -2.36 9.15
CA LEU A 41 14.08 -1.73 9.63
C LEU A 41 14.19 -1.15 11.06
N ARG A 42 15.30 -1.33 11.76
CA ARG A 42 15.56 -0.68 13.05
C ARG A 42 15.92 0.79 12.91
N GLY A 43 16.41 1.19 11.74
CA GLY A 43 16.68 2.60 11.43
C GLY A 43 15.40 3.43 11.37
N ILE A 44 15.49 4.74 11.63
CA ILE A 44 14.40 5.71 11.55
C ILE A 44 14.89 6.95 10.80
N PRO A 45 14.34 7.28 9.64
CA PRO A 45 13.47 6.44 8.80
C PRO A 45 14.22 5.31 8.10
N SER A 46 13.52 4.24 7.78
CA SER A 46 14.07 3.14 7.00
C SER A 46 12.97 2.41 6.24
N TYR A 47 13.36 1.57 5.28
CA TYR A 47 12.44 0.69 4.59
C TYR A 47 13.10 -0.61 4.15
N LYS A 48 12.27 -1.61 3.85
CA LYS A 48 12.68 -2.86 3.22
C LYS A 48 11.62 -3.32 2.24
N THR A 49 12.08 -3.79 1.08
CA THR A 49 11.24 -4.45 0.09
C THR A 49 11.44 -5.97 0.15
N TYR A 50 10.33 -6.71 0.03
CA TYR A 50 10.32 -8.17 -0.03
C TYR A 50 9.81 -8.57 -1.39
N LEU A 51 10.66 -9.23 -2.17
CA LEU A 51 10.42 -9.50 -3.58
C LEU A 51 10.23 -10.98 -3.87
N TYR A 52 9.34 -11.30 -4.79
CA TYR A 52 9.13 -12.68 -5.27
C TYR A 52 10.35 -13.30 -5.93
N SER A 53 11.25 -12.47 -6.46
CA SER A 53 12.53 -12.91 -7.05
C SER A 53 13.55 -13.41 -6.02
N ARG A 54 13.30 -13.21 -4.72
CA ARG A 54 14.25 -13.52 -3.63
C ARG A 54 13.64 -14.41 -2.53
N PRO A 55 13.03 -15.58 -2.90
CA PRO A 55 12.52 -16.52 -1.91
C PRO A 55 13.68 -17.09 -1.08
N GLY A 56 13.44 -17.34 0.21
CA GLY A 56 14.46 -17.78 1.15
C GLY A 56 15.36 -16.68 1.71
N VAL A 57 15.42 -15.52 1.03
CA VAL A 57 16.15 -14.32 1.50
C VAL A 57 15.19 -13.31 2.11
N ASP A 58 14.22 -12.84 1.31
CA ASP A 58 13.26 -11.83 1.74
C ASP A 58 12.09 -12.45 2.51
N TYR A 59 11.65 -13.64 2.12
CA TYR A 59 10.54 -14.36 2.75
C TYR A 59 10.70 -15.87 2.57
N ASN A 60 10.04 -16.65 3.42
CA ASN A 60 10.10 -18.11 3.38
C ASN A 60 8.75 -18.75 3.05
N PRO A 61 8.48 -19.07 1.76
CA PRO A 61 7.20 -19.65 1.35
C PRO A 61 6.97 -21.05 1.93
N GLN A 62 8.03 -21.81 2.24
CA GLN A 62 7.92 -23.13 2.86
C GLN A 62 7.41 -23.05 4.31
N GLN A 63 7.58 -21.89 4.97
CA GLN A 63 7.03 -21.60 6.29
C GLN A 63 5.69 -20.86 6.21
N GLY A 64 5.06 -20.83 5.04
CA GLY A 64 3.75 -20.20 4.82
C GLY A 64 3.80 -18.69 4.67
N GLU A 65 4.99 -18.07 4.57
CA GLU A 65 5.07 -16.63 4.36
C GLU A 65 4.59 -16.24 2.97
N ARG A 66 3.84 -15.13 2.91
CA ARG A 66 3.24 -14.54 1.70
C ARG A 66 3.41 -13.04 1.73
N ILE A 67 3.70 -12.43 0.59
CA ILE A 67 4.11 -11.03 0.48
C ILE A 67 3.22 -10.19 -0.44
N GLY A 68 1.92 -10.50 -0.52
CA GLY A 68 0.96 -9.73 -1.31
C GLY A 68 0.91 -10.10 -2.77
N LEU A 69 0.49 -9.17 -3.62
CA LEU A 69 0.39 -9.35 -5.07
C LEU A 69 1.73 -9.02 -5.76
N GLY A 70 2.29 -7.84 -5.53
CA GLY A 70 3.51 -7.35 -6.17
C GLY A 70 4.78 -7.56 -5.34
N GLY A 71 4.66 -8.03 -4.14
CA GLY A 71 5.69 -8.00 -3.11
C GLY A 71 5.26 -7.06 -1.99
N LEU A 72 6.09 -6.90 -0.97
CA LEU A 72 5.77 -6.11 0.19
C LEU A 72 6.82 -5.02 0.42
N LEU A 73 6.36 -3.82 0.74
CA LEU A 73 7.15 -2.71 1.23
C LEU A 73 6.83 -2.51 2.71
N VAL A 74 7.82 -2.59 3.57
CA VAL A 74 7.71 -2.19 4.98
C VAL A 74 8.51 -0.92 5.19
N VAL A 75 7.88 0.07 5.80
CA VAL A 75 8.49 1.37 6.12
C VAL A 75 8.46 1.58 7.63
N HIS A 76 9.59 2.00 8.20
CA HIS A 76 9.68 2.53 9.55
C HIS A 76 9.73 4.05 9.43
N THR A 77 8.64 4.71 9.78
CA THR A 77 8.43 6.15 9.56
C THR A 77 9.20 6.99 10.57
N PRO A 78 9.40 8.30 10.30
CA PRO A 78 9.99 9.23 11.28
C PRO A 78 9.24 9.32 12.61
N LEU A 79 7.95 8.94 12.63
CA LEU A 79 7.12 8.88 13.85
C LEU A 79 7.31 7.56 14.62
N ALA A 80 8.32 6.76 14.27
CA ALA A 80 8.61 5.45 14.84
C ALA A 80 7.44 4.45 14.70
N GLU A 81 6.65 4.57 13.64
CA GLU A 81 5.59 3.65 13.28
C GLU A 81 5.99 2.76 12.11
N TYR A 82 5.61 1.50 12.17
CA TYR A 82 5.76 0.60 11.04
C TYR A 82 4.52 0.64 10.16
N ARG A 83 4.73 0.68 8.86
CA ARG A 83 3.67 0.62 7.83
C ARG A 83 4.03 -0.44 6.79
N ALA A 84 3.04 -1.11 6.24
CA ALA A 84 3.24 -2.15 5.25
C ALA A 84 2.31 -1.94 4.06
N PHE A 85 2.87 -2.02 2.84
CA PHE A 85 2.16 -1.78 1.59
C PHE A 85 2.47 -2.86 0.57
N ASP A 86 1.50 -3.16 -0.29
CA ASP A 86 1.75 -3.95 -1.49
C ASP A 86 2.58 -3.14 -2.50
N LEU A 87 3.53 -3.79 -3.13
CA LEU A 87 4.34 -3.16 -4.18
C LEU A 87 3.61 -3.08 -5.54
N ALA A 88 2.52 -3.84 -5.76
CA ALA A 88 1.75 -3.71 -6.99
C ALA A 88 1.11 -2.32 -7.09
N CYS A 89 1.26 -1.67 -8.24
CA CYS A 89 0.66 -0.37 -8.46
C CYS A 89 -0.86 -0.46 -8.64
N PRO A 90 -1.69 0.15 -7.76
CA PRO A 90 -3.15 0.05 -7.85
C PRO A 90 -3.76 0.91 -8.96
N ASN A 91 -3.01 1.84 -9.53
CA ASN A 91 -3.46 2.71 -10.61
C ASN A 91 -3.07 2.18 -12.01
N GLU A 92 -2.48 0.99 -12.09
CA GLU A 92 -2.36 0.26 -13.34
C GLU A 92 -3.72 -0.31 -13.76
N GLN A 93 -3.92 -0.47 -15.08
CA GLN A 93 -5.17 -1.02 -15.61
C GLN A 93 -5.46 -2.43 -15.06
N ILE A 94 -4.42 -3.24 -14.92
CA ILE A 94 -4.47 -4.55 -14.27
C ILE A 94 -3.27 -4.66 -13.32
N PRO A 95 -3.47 -4.44 -12.02
CA PRO A 95 -2.41 -4.60 -11.04
C PRO A 95 -1.83 -6.02 -11.08
N ASN A 96 -0.51 -6.12 -11.10
CA ASN A 96 0.17 -7.41 -11.20
C ASN A 96 1.57 -7.33 -10.55
N ARG A 97 2.21 -8.50 -10.41
CA ARG A 97 3.53 -8.61 -9.79
C ARG A 97 4.71 -8.15 -10.66
N ASN A 98 4.49 -7.86 -11.94
CA ASN A 98 5.56 -7.49 -12.85
C ASN A 98 5.74 -5.97 -12.93
N THR A 99 4.73 -5.21 -12.47
CA THR A 99 4.78 -3.74 -12.42
C THR A 99 4.66 -3.32 -10.96
N ILE A 100 5.80 -3.25 -10.30
CA ILE A 100 5.90 -2.85 -8.89
C ILE A 100 6.37 -1.41 -8.77
N VAL A 101 5.96 -0.75 -7.70
CA VAL A 101 6.48 0.57 -7.35
C VAL A 101 7.89 0.45 -6.78
N GLU A 102 8.71 1.46 -7.03
CA GLU A 102 10.09 1.56 -6.55
C GLU A 102 10.21 2.74 -5.60
N VAL A 103 10.94 2.55 -4.51
CA VAL A 103 11.19 3.64 -3.55
C VAL A 103 12.22 4.60 -4.15
N ASP A 104 11.92 5.90 -4.11
CA ASP A 104 12.84 6.92 -4.59
C ASP A 104 14.08 7.06 -3.68
N ALA A 105 15.15 7.69 -4.22
CA ALA A 105 16.42 7.82 -3.51
C ALA A 105 16.32 8.61 -2.18
N ASN A 106 15.29 9.43 -2.04
CA ASN A 106 15.05 10.25 -0.85
C ASN A 106 14.11 9.58 0.16
N MET A 107 13.61 8.38 -0.15
CA MET A 107 12.61 7.66 0.64
C MET A 107 11.30 8.42 0.88
N LEU A 108 11.02 9.47 0.12
CA LEU A 108 9.81 10.26 0.27
C LEU A 108 8.62 9.56 -0.35
N ASN A 109 8.85 8.93 -1.51
CA ASN A 109 7.79 8.34 -2.32
C ASN A 109 8.17 6.94 -2.82
N ALA A 110 7.13 6.16 -3.12
CA ALA A 110 7.23 5.02 -4.02
C ALA A 110 6.65 5.44 -5.39
N VAL A 111 7.33 5.11 -6.48
CA VAL A 111 6.98 5.55 -7.83
C VAL A 111 6.71 4.34 -8.71
N CYS A 112 5.60 4.34 -9.44
CA CYS A 112 5.34 3.33 -10.44
C CYS A 112 6.13 3.66 -11.71
N PRO A 113 7.05 2.78 -12.17
CA PRO A 113 7.87 3.07 -13.34
C PRO A 113 7.06 3.08 -14.66
N ARG A 114 5.86 2.50 -14.65
CA ARG A 114 5.02 2.38 -15.83
C ARG A 114 4.06 3.56 -15.99
N CYS A 115 3.29 3.89 -14.96
CA CYS A 115 2.29 4.96 -15.05
C CYS A 115 2.75 6.28 -14.40
N GLY A 116 3.94 6.32 -13.80
CA GLY A 116 4.51 7.50 -13.16
C GLY A 116 3.84 7.93 -11.87
N THR A 117 2.81 7.21 -11.39
CA THR A 117 2.14 7.57 -10.14
C THR A 117 3.10 7.51 -8.97
N LYS A 118 3.12 8.59 -8.19
CA LYS A 118 3.90 8.71 -6.96
C LYS A 118 3.00 8.49 -5.75
N TYR A 119 3.49 7.74 -4.79
CA TYR A 119 2.80 7.42 -3.53
C TYR A 119 3.64 7.89 -2.37
N GLN A 120 3.07 8.69 -1.50
CA GLN A 120 3.76 9.18 -0.31
C GLN A 120 3.90 8.05 0.71
N ILE A 121 5.15 7.70 1.07
CA ILE A 121 5.42 6.59 1.97
C ILE A 121 6.11 7.01 3.27
N LEU A 122 6.84 8.11 3.26
CA LEU A 122 7.59 8.55 4.44
C LEU A 122 6.71 8.86 5.64
N ASP A 123 5.51 9.42 5.41
CA ASP A 123 4.50 9.66 6.45
C ASP A 123 3.65 8.43 6.79
N GLY A 124 3.87 7.33 6.07
CA GLY A 124 3.13 6.09 6.26
C GLY A 124 1.71 6.07 5.69
N SER A 125 1.30 7.08 4.92
CA SER A 125 -0.06 7.17 4.37
C SER A 125 -0.29 6.27 3.15
N GLY A 126 0.72 6.11 2.29
CA GLY A 126 0.59 5.41 1.02
C GLY A 126 -0.32 6.12 0.01
N ILE A 127 -0.66 7.40 0.25
CA ILE A 127 -1.57 8.17 -0.60
C ILE A 127 -0.93 8.43 -1.95
N ALA A 128 -1.72 8.28 -3.02
CA ALA A 128 -1.29 8.69 -4.35
C ALA A 128 -1.27 10.22 -4.46
N LEU A 129 -0.19 10.76 -4.96
CA LEU A 129 -0.09 12.16 -5.34
C LEU A 129 -0.76 12.38 -6.71
N GLU A 130 -1.13 13.63 -7.04
CA GLU A 130 -1.62 14.03 -8.37
C GLU A 130 -2.99 13.43 -8.75
N SER A 131 -3.98 13.51 -7.87
CA SER A 131 -5.40 13.15 -8.18
C SER A 131 -5.58 11.73 -8.75
N LYS A 132 -4.75 10.79 -8.37
CA LYS A 132 -4.93 9.37 -8.71
C LYS A 132 -5.97 8.71 -7.82
N LYS A 133 -6.67 7.73 -8.37
CA LYS A 133 -7.84 7.12 -7.74
C LYS A 133 -7.50 6.32 -6.47
N TYR A 134 -6.38 5.60 -6.48
CA TYR A 134 -6.04 4.66 -5.41
C TYR A 134 -4.68 4.97 -4.80
N GLY A 135 -4.59 4.94 -3.46
CA GLY A 135 -3.34 4.81 -2.72
C GLY A 135 -2.81 3.38 -2.76
N LEU A 136 -1.60 3.15 -2.27
CA LEU A 136 -1.07 1.80 -2.10
C LEU A 136 -1.98 0.95 -1.20
N ARG A 137 -2.12 -0.33 -1.51
CA ARG A 137 -2.80 -1.27 -0.63
C ARG A 137 -2.00 -1.42 0.66
N SER A 138 -2.57 -1.02 1.78
CA SER A 138 -1.95 -1.18 3.10
C SER A 138 -2.35 -2.50 3.74
N TYR A 139 -1.44 -3.03 4.58
CA TYR A 139 -1.62 -4.22 5.37
C TYR A 139 -1.44 -3.93 6.86
N ARG A 140 -2.01 -4.76 7.71
CA ARG A 140 -1.80 -4.65 9.16
C ARG A 140 -0.36 -5.04 9.48
N ILE A 141 0.26 -4.29 10.38
CA ILE A 141 1.58 -4.60 10.90
C ILE A 141 1.60 -4.40 12.40
N SER A 142 2.16 -5.35 13.11
CA SER A 142 2.36 -5.28 14.55
C SER A 142 3.79 -5.67 14.86
N VAL A 143 4.50 -4.82 15.57
CA VAL A 143 5.89 -5.03 15.99
C VAL A 143 5.96 -4.96 17.51
N SER A 144 6.62 -5.94 18.12
CA SER A 144 6.86 -5.99 19.57
C SER A 144 8.29 -6.45 19.80
N GLY A 145 9.08 -5.60 20.44
CA GLY A 145 10.51 -5.86 20.63
C GLY A 145 11.23 -6.03 19.29
N ASN A 146 11.84 -7.19 19.10
CA ASN A 146 12.61 -7.50 17.89
C ASN A 146 11.86 -8.37 16.87
N SER A 147 10.58 -8.55 17.04
CA SER A 147 9.74 -9.37 16.15
C SER A 147 8.51 -8.62 15.69
N GLY A 148 8.01 -8.97 14.52
CA GLY A 148 6.76 -8.40 14.03
C GLY A 148 6.03 -9.37 13.11
N ILE A 149 4.76 -9.02 12.82
CA ILE A 149 3.91 -9.75 11.88
C ILE A 149 3.23 -8.74 10.97
N VAL A 150 3.28 -9.00 9.67
CA VAL A 150 2.46 -8.32 8.67
C VAL A 150 1.39 -9.30 8.20
N SER A 151 0.14 -8.86 8.14
CA SER A 151 -1.01 -9.68 7.72
C SER A 151 -2.09 -8.87 7.02
N ASN A 152 -3.04 -9.55 6.39
CA ASN A 152 -4.26 -8.95 5.84
C ASN A 152 -5.13 -8.33 6.92
#